data_0fab82a5a36fc2dc20252a17dfa189cb
#
_entry.id   0fab82a5a36fc2dc20252a17dfa189cb
#
_cell.length_a   1.000
_cell.length_b   1.000
_cell.length_c   1.000
_cell.angle_alpha   90.00
_cell.angle_beta   90.00
_cell.angle_gamma   90.00
#
_symmetry.space_group_name_H-M   'P 1'
#
loop_
_entity.id
_entity.type
_entity.pdbx_description
1 polymer ?
#
loop_
_entity_poly.entity_id
_entity_poly.type
_entity_poly.pdbx_seq_one_letter_code
_entity_poly.pdbx_strand_id
1 'polypeptide(L)'
;VMVQPNMPRFLREGDKSTIVVKLFNTSDKKVSGNARMQILDPETNKVVWQKTQNYSIDAEGSATISFDVQGLKEGVYINKVVAAGNGYSDGEQHYLPVLSNRELVVNTLPITLHQKGEQNFDLSKLFLNKEGKQAKGAEDAKVTIEYTNNPSWLMVKALPAISNPTEENAISLMSAIYANTITNHVQ
;
A
#
# COMPACT_ATOMS: atom_id res chain seq x y z
N VAL A 1 -25.26 4.99 23.33
CA VAL A 1 -24.94 5.07 21.89
C VAL A 1 -23.91 4.04 21.56
N MET A 2 -24.05 3.37 20.41
CA MET A 2 -23.10 2.37 19.89
C MET A 2 -22.72 2.78 18.48
N VAL A 3 -21.43 2.72 18.15
CA VAL A 3 -20.86 3.14 16.87
C VAL A 3 -20.44 1.91 16.09
N GLN A 4 -20.84 1.80 14.83
CA GLN A 4 -20.45 0.70 13.95
C GLN A 4 -20.08 1.25 12.57
N PRO A 5 -18.79 1.51 12.29
CA PRO A 5 -18.33 1.93 10.98
C PRO A 5 -18.24 0.75 10.02
N ASN A 6 -18.68 0.97 8.79
CA ASN A 6 -18.49 0.02 7.69
C ASN A 6 -17.17 0.37 6.97
N MET A 7 -16.08 -0.19 7.46
CA MET A 7 -14.73 0.11 6.97
C MET A 7 -14.41 -0.66 5.69
N PRO A 8 -13.87 0.00 4.66
CA PRO A 8 -13.28 -0.69 3.53
C PRO A 8 -12.01 -1.44 3.98
N ARG A 9 -11.68 -2.52 3.29
CA ARG A 9 -10.43 -3.27 3.56
C ARG A 9 -9.18 -2.45 3.28
N PHE A 10 -9.21 -1.62 2.24
CA PHE A 10 -8.16 -0.69 1.85
C PHE A 10 -8.75 0.40 0.95
N LEU A 11 -8.00 1.46 0.75
CA LEU A 11 -8.19 2.47 -0.29
C LEU A 11 -6.95 2.50 -1.19
N ARG A 12 -7.05 3.18 -2.33
CA ARG A 12 -5.89 3.52 -3.15
C ARG A 12 -5.61 5.01 -3.08
N GLU A 13 -4.37 5.39 -3.32
CA GLU A 13 -3.98 6.79 -3.38
C GLU A 13 -4.83 7.53 -4.41
N GLY A 14 -5.40 8.66 -3.99
CA GLY A 14 -6.30 9.48 -4.81
C GLY A 14 -7.76 9.03 -4.85
N ASP A 15 -8.11 7.91 -4.21
CA ASP A 15 -9.50 7.48 -4.12
C ASP A 15 -10.37 8.48 -3.37
N LYS A 16 -11.63 8.52 -3.80
CA LYS A 16 -12.74 9.14 -3.06
C LYS A 16 -13.64 8.03 -2.55
N SER A 17 -13.81 7.93 -1.25
CA SER A 17 -14.60 6.88 -0.63
C SER A 17 -15.56 7.46 0.39
N THR A 18 -16.78 6.93 0.42
CA THR A 18 -17.77 7.27 1.43
C THR A 18 -17.82 6.18 2.48
N ILE A 19 -17.36 6.48 3.69
CA ILE A 19 -17.41 5.55 4.82
C ILE A 19 -18.74 5.79 5.56
N VAL A 20 -19.55 4.75 5.60
CA VAL A 20 -20.86 4.77 6.26
C VAL A 20 -20.68 4.30 7.69
N VAL A 21 -21.27 5.02 8.63
CA VAL A 21 -21.27 4.68 10.06
C VAL A 21 -22.70 4.52 10.53
N LYS A 22 -23.02 3.37 11.08
CA LYS A 22 -24.27 3.13 11.81
C LYS A 22 -24.11 3.52 13.27
N LEU A 23 -25.09 4.25 13.78
CA LEU A 23 -25.20 4.64 15.17
C LEU A 23 -26.48 4.01 15.73
N PHE A 24 -26.39 3.38 16.88
CA PHE A 24 -27.51 2.77 17.57
C PHE A 24 -27.72 3.45 18.91
N ASN A 25 -28.97 3.76 19.23
CA ASN A 25 -29.38 4.21 20.54
C ASN A 25 -30.09 3.06 21.25
N THR A 26 -29.48 2.51 22.26
CA THR A 26 -30.03 1.42 23.07
C THR A 26 -30.74 1.93 24.35
N SER A 27 -30.88 3.23 24.48
CA SER A 27 -31.58 3.84 25.63
C SER A 27 -33.07 4.09 25.33
N ASP A 28 -33.82 4.27 26.39
CA ASP A 28 -35.24 4.58 26.37
C ASP A 28 -35.58 6.04 26.02
N LYS A 29 -34.55 6.85 25.73
CA LYS A 29 -34.68 8.29 25.44
C LYS A 29 -34.00 8.62 24.13
N LYS A 30 -34.50 9.68 23.50
CA LYS A 30 -33.85 10.28 22.33
C LYS A 30 -32.47 10.79 22.67
N VAL A 31 -31.47 10.45 21.84
CA VAL A 31 -30.11 10.92 21.97
C VAL A 31 -29.73 11.76 20.77
N SER A 32 -29.19 12.94 21.02
CA SER A 32 -28.65 13.84 20.00
C SER A 32 -27.24 14.22 20.35
N GLY A 33 -26.39 14.35 19.35
CA GLY A 33 -24.97 14.65 19.57
C GLY A 33 -24.17 14.76 18.28
N ASN A 34 -22.88 14.56 18.43
CA ASN A 34 -21.92 14.66 17.34
C ASN A 34 -21.17 13.36 17.16
N ALA A 35 -20.99 12.95 15.92
CA ALA A 35 -20.06 11.90 15.55
C ALA A 35 -18.89 12.51 14.79
N ARG A 36 -17.67 12.19 15.20
CA ARG A 36 -16.43 12.66 14.60
C ARG A 36 -15.64 11.47 14.10
N MET A 37 -15.27 11.54 12.82
CA MET A 37 -14.31 10.63 12.22
C MET A 37 -12.98 11.35 12.05
N GLN A 38 -11.90 10.67 12.42
CA GLN A 38 -10.52 11.14 12.29
C GLN A 38 -9.69 10.04 11.62
N ILE A 39 -8.81 10.46 10.71
CA ILE A 39 -7.79 9.60 10.14
C ILE A 39 -6.45 10.12 10.65
N LEU A 40 -5.69 9.26 11.30
CA LEU A 40 -4.44 9.59 11.96
C LEU A 40 -3.28 8.81 11.34
N ASP A 41 -2.14 9.43 11.31
CA ASP A 41 -0.87 8.78 11.06
C ASP A 41 -0.48 7.98 12.32
N PRO A 42 -0.22 6.67 12.21
CA PRO A 42 0.03 5.81 13.37
C PRO A 42 1.37 6.09 14.07
N GLU A 43 2.36 6.64 13.35
CA GLU A 43 3.69 6.92 13.92
C GLU A 43 3.69 8.24 14.69
N THR A 44 3.06 9.27 14.14
CA THR A 44 3.08 10.61 14.68
C THR A 44 1.85 10.98 15.50
N ASN A 45 0.78 10.16 15.43
CA ASN A 45 -0.56 10.43 15.97
C ASN A 45 -1.17 11.76 15.45
N LYS A 46 -0.67 12.29 14.34
CA LYS A 46 -1.22 13.50 13.73
C LYS A 46 -2.49 13.17 12.97
N VAL A 47 -3.49 14.01 13.15
CA VAL A 47 -4.73 13.95 12.36
C VAL A 47 -4.44 14.49 10.97
N VAL A 48 -4.56 13.61 9.95
CA VAL A 48 -4.37 13.97 8.54
C VAL A 48 -5.69 14.34 7.87
N TRP A 49 -6.80 13.83 8.40
CA TRP A 49 -8.15 14.16 7.94
C TRP A 49 -9.14 14.03 9.07
N GLN A 50 -10.14 14.92 9.13
CA GLN A 50 -11.24 14.81 10.09
C GLN A 50 -12.52 15.47 9.57
N LYS A 51 -13.65 14.93 10.01
CA LYS A 51 -14.97 15.51 9.77
C LYS A 51 -15.89 15.20 10.95
N THR A 52 -16.78 16.13 11.28
CA THR A 52 -17.78 15.96 12.32
C THR A 52 -19.18 16.11 11.69
N GLN A 53 -20.11 15.28 12.13
CA GLN A 53 -21.50 15.35 11.74
C GLN A 53 -22.40 15.26 12.97
N ASN A 54 -23.52 15.97 12.92
CA ASN A 54 -24.55 15.90 13.95
C ASN A 54 -25.45 14.71 13.69
N TYR A 55 -25.93 14.10 14.74
CA TYR A 55 -26.94 13.04 14.67
C TYR A 55 -28.04 13.23 15.71
N SER A 56 -29.19 12.62 15.44
CA SER A 56 -30.30 12.53 16.39
C SER A 56 -31.00 11.20 16.16
N ILE A 57 -31.11 10.41 17.23
CA ILE A 57 -31.66 9.04 17.18
C ILE A 57 -32.73 8.93 18.25
N ASP A 58 -33.91 8.50 17.86
CA ASP A 58 -35.02 8.26 18.81
C ASP A 58 -34.69 7.06 19.72
N ALA A 59 -35.46 6.89 20.79
CA ALA A 59 -35.31 5.78 21.72
C ALA A 59 -35.32 4.44 20.99
N GLU A 60 -34.37 3.56 21.36
CA GLU A 60 -34.20 2.20 20.76
C GLU A 60 -34.04 2.21 19.23
N GLY A 61 -33.66 3.36 18.65
CA GLY A 61 -33.52 3.57 17.22
C GLY A 61 -32.10 3.49 16.69
N SER A 62 -31.96 3.72 15.38
CA SER A 62 -30.68 3.82 14.72
C SER A 62 -30.66 4.95 13.71
N ALA A 63 -29.46 5.48 13.44
CA ALA A 63 -29.22 6.44 12.37
C ALA A 63 -27.99 6.03 11.57
N THR A 64 -27.93 6.49 10.34
CA THR A 64 -26.78 6.28 9.46
C THR A 64 -26.20 7.62 9.07
N ILE A 65 -24.91 7.78 9.22
CA ILE A 65 -24.15 8.96 8.80
C ILE A 65 -23.05 8.56 7.84
N SER A 66 -22.59 9.49 7.00
CA SER A 66 -21.61 9.20 5.95
C SER A 66 -20.48 10.21 5.99
N PHE A 67 -19.27 9.73 5.81
CA PHE A 67 -18.06 10.54 5.76
C PHE A 67 -17.34 10.34 4.42
N ASP A 68 -17.27 11.40 3.62
CA ASP A 68 -16.54 11.37 2.35
C ASP A 68 -15.07 11.64 2.62
N VAL A 69 -14.26 10.64 2.44
CA VAL A 69 -12.81 10.66 2.62
C VAL A 69 -12.14 10.74 1.27
N GLN A 70 -11.17 11.63 1.14
CA GLN A 70 -10.38 11.80 -0.08
C GLN A 70 -8.99 12.38 0.21
N GLY A 71 -8.08 12.24 -0.75
CA GLY A 71 -6.77 12.90 -0.71
C GLY A 71 -5.77 12.23 0.24
N LEU A 72 -5.99 10.97 0.61
CA LEU A 72 -5.00 10.20 1.36
C LEU A 72 -3.87 9.76 0.42
N LYS A 73 -2.64 9.84 0.92
CA LYS A 73 -1.44 9.30 0.27
C LYS A 73 -1.28 7.82 0.65
N GLU A 74 -0.40 7.11 -0.07
CA GLU A 74 -0.04 5.74 0.31
C GLU A 74 0.47 5.66 1.75
N GLY A 75 0.13 4.60 2.45
CA GLY A 75 0.52 4.36 3.84
C GLY A 75 -0.52 3.56 4.61
N VAL A 76 -0.25 3.34 5.89
CA VAL A 76 -1.21 2.73 6.80
C VAL A 76 -1.67 3.80 7.77
N TYR A 77 -2.97 3.98 7.89
CA TYR A 77 -3.58 4.98 8.77
C TYR A 77 -4.42 4.31 9.86
N ILE A 78 -4.74 5.08 10.88
CA ILE A 78 -5.74 4.72 11.89
C ILE A 78 -6.99 5.54 11.59
N ASN A 79 -8.11 4.86 11.32
CA ASN A 79 -9.44 5.47 11.31
C ASN A 79 -10.02 5.36 12.70
N LYS A 80 -10.43 6.48 13.29
CA LYS A 80 -11.08 6.55 14.59
C LYS A 80 -12.41 7.27 14.45
N VAL A 81 -13.50 6.62 14.87
CA VAL A 81 -14.82 7.21 14.90
C VAL A 81 -15.28 7.28 16.34
N VAL A 82 -15.75 8.43 16.77
CA VAL A 82 -16.30 8.66 18.11
C VAL A 82 -17.61 9.38 17.97
N ALA A 83 -18.65 8.83 18.59
CA ALA A 83 -19.94 9.50 18.75
C ALA A 83 -20.18 9.82 20.21
N ALA A 84 -20.64 11.03 20.49
CA ALA A 84 -20.98 11.49 21.83
C ALA A 84 -22.28 12.31 21.80
N GLY A 85 -23.12 12.10 22.81
CA GLY A 85 -24.40 12.82 22.94
C GLY A 85 -25.11 12.48 24.24
N ASN A 86 -25.76 13.44 24.86
CA ASN A 86 -26.56 13.31 26.07
C ASN A 86 -25.85 12.57 27.23
N GLY A 87 -24.52 12.75 27.37
CA GLY A 87 -23.72 12.09 28.41
C GLY A 87 -23.27 10.66 28.04
N TYR A 88 -23.63 10.14 26.89
CA TYR A 88 -23.18 8.86 26.36
C TYR A 88 -22.08 9.07 25.31
N SER A 89 -21.11 8.16 25.25
CA SER A 89 -20.10 8.17 24.20
C SER A 89 -19.68 6.75 23.89
N ASP A 90 -19.36 6.50 22.62
CA ASP A 90 -18.75 5.26 22.14
C ASP A 90 -17.85 5.57 20.94
N GLY A 91 -16.92 4.66 20.64
CA GLY A 91 -16.04 4.83 19.52
C GLY A 91 -15.32 3.56 19.11
N GLU A 92 -15.04 3.47 17.85
CA GLU A 92 -14.27 2.38 17.26
C GLU A 92 -13.03 2.90 16.52
N GLN A 93 -12.02 2.05 16.47
CA GLN A 93 -10.76 2.33 15.79
C GLN A 93 -10.35 1.15 14.92
N HIS A 94 -9.96 1.43 13.67
CA HIS A 94 -9.54 0.43 12.70
C HIS A 94 -8.31 0.91 11.92
N TYR A 95 -7.47 -0.02 11.48
CA TYR A 95 -6.46 0.29 10.48
C TYR A 95 -7.10 0.51 9.12
N LEU A 96 -6.58 1.50 8.38
CA LEU A 96 -6.99 1.83 7.03
C LEU A 96 -5.75 1.86 6.12
N PRO A 97 -5.42 0.76 5.43
CA PRO A 97 -4.36 0.75 4.45
C PRO A 97 -4.75 1.57 3.22
N VAL A 98 -3.85 2.41 2.74
CA VAL A 98 -3.95 3.12 1.47
C VAL A 98 -2.83 2.64 0.58
N LEU A 99 -3.18 1.94 -0.49
CA LEU A 99 -2.23 1.33 -1.41
C LEU A 99 -1.79 2.34 -2.47
N SER A 100 -0.56 2.20 -2.92
CA SER A 100 -0.05 2.98 -4.05
C SER A 100 -0.82 2.66 -5.34
N ASN A 101 -0.98 3.66 -6.19
CA ASN A 101 -1.45 3.49 -7.58
C ASN A 101 -0.29 3.26 -8.55
N ARG A 102 0.95 3.21 -8.04
CA ARG A 102 2.16 3.04 -8.82
C ARG A 102 2.61 1.59 -8.82
N GLU A 103 3.06 1.11 -9.94
CA GLU A 103 3.69 -0.19 -10.10
C GLU A 103 5.18 0.03 -10.42
N LEU A 104 6.06 -0.68 -9.71
CA LEU A 104 7.48 -0.69 -10.04
C LEU A 104 7.68 -1.51 -11.32
N VAL A 105 8.10 -0.85 -12.39
CA VAL A 105 8.48 -1.52 -13.64
C VAL A 105 10.00 -1.60 -13.72
N VAL A 106 10.52 -2.81 -13.82
CA VAL A 106 11.95 -3.06 -14.02
C VAL A 106 12.18 -3.58 -15.44
N ASN A 107 12.87 -2.78 -16.24
CA ASN A 107 13.31 -3.18 -17.58
C ASN A 107 14.80 -3.42 -17.58
N THR A 108 15.25 -4.51 -18.21
CA THR A 108 16.66 -4.87 -18.29
C THR A 108 17.09 -4.93 -19.76
N LEU A 109 18.23 -4.31 -20.06
CA LEU A 109 18.89 -4.40 -21.35
C LEU A 109 20.24 -5.08 -21.17
N PRO A 110 20.39 -6.36 -21.52
CA PRO A 110 21.67 -7.02 -21.49
C PRO A 110 22.61 -6.46 -22.58
N ILE A 111 23.80 -6.06 -22.19
CA ILE A 111 24.83 -5.52 -23.08
C ILE A 111 26.02 -6.47 -23.04
N THR A 112 26.40 -7.01 -24.18
CA THR A 112 27.56 -7.89 -24.30
C THR A 112 28.67 -7.18 -25.07
N LEU A 113 29.84 -7.04 -24.46
CA LEU A 113 31.00 -6.42 -25.06
C LEU A 113 31.99 -7.52 -25.47
N HIS A 114 32.17 -7.71 -26.77
CA HIS A 114 33.10 -8.74 -27.30
C HIS A 114 34.46 -8.20 -27.74
N GLN A 115 34.57 -6.88 -27.94
CA GLN A 115 35.78 -6.24 -28.48
C GLN A 115 36.05 -4.93 -27.75
N LYS A 116 37.34 -4.52 -27.81
CA LYS A 116 37.73 -3.16 -27.38
C LYS A 116 37.22 -2.14 -28.38
N GLY A 117 36.72 -1.01 -27.89
CA GLY A 117 36.22 0.11 -28.69
C GLY A 117 35.00 0.78 -28.07
N GLU A 118 34.46 1.74 -28.80
CA GLU A 118 33.20 2.43 -28.45
C GLU A 118 32.02 1.70 -29.07
N GLN A 119 30.99 1.51 -28.27
CA GLN A 119 29.71 0.98 -28.72
C GLN A 119 28.58 1.88 -28.21
N ASN A 120 27.66 2.20 -29.10
CA ASN A 120 26.46 2.99 -28.77
C ASN A 120 25.27 2.09 -28.54
N PHE A 121 24.60 2.28 -27.42
CA PHE A 121 23.41 1.53 -27.06
C PHE A 121 22.21 2.47 -26.95
N ASP A 122 21.09 2.05 -27.55
CA ASP A 122 19.84 2.77 -27.41
C ASP A 122 19.10 2.30 -26.14
N LEU A 123 19.12 3.16 -25.12
CA LEU A 123 18.45 2.93 -23.84
C LEU A 123 16.95 3.31 -23.87
N SER A 124 16.45 3.85 -24.96
CA SER A 124 15.05 4.30 -25.04
C SER A 124 14.04 3.18 -24.75
N LYS A 125 14.39 1.94 -25.09
CA LYS A 125 13.57 0.73 -24.83
C LYS A 125 13.38 0.45 -23.35
N LEU A 126 14.28 0.90 -22.47
CA LEU A 126 14.14 0.75 -21.02
C LEU A 126 12.98 1.57 -20.44
N PHE A 127 12.57 2.61 -21.12
CA PHE A 127 11.51 3.51 -20.69
C PHE A 127 10.15 3.24 -21.34
N LEU A 128 10.02 2.12 -22.04
CA LEU A 128 8.77 1.68 -22.63
C LEU A 128 8.01 0.78 -21.66
N ASN A 129 6.68 0.88 -21.67
CA ASN A 129 5.81 -0.05 -20.96
C ASN A 129 5.74 -1.41 -21.68
N LYS A 130 5.01 -2.39 -21.12
CA LYS A 130 4.80 -3.72 -21.72
C LYS A 130 4.17 -3.66 -23.13
N GLU A 131 3.54 -2.55 -23.51
CA GLU A 131 2.92 -2.33 -24.81
C GLU A 131 3.86 -1.60 -25.80
N GLY A 132 5.12 -1.33 -25.41
CA GLY A 132 6.08 -0.63 -26.25
C GLY A 132 5.84 0.89 -26.37
N LYS A 133 5.02 1.48 -25.50
CA LYS A 133 4.73 2.91 -25.45
C LYS A 133 5.49 3.57 -24.30
N GLN A 134 5.83 4.84 -24.45
CA GLN A 134 6.38 5.61 -23.34
C GLN A 134 5.44 5.55 -22.13
N ALA A 135 5.98 5.19 -20.97
CA ALA A 135 5.24 5.19 -19.73
C ALA A 135 4.84 6.62 -19.36
N LYS A 136 3.58 6.97 -19.56
CA LYS A 136 3.04 8.26 -19.13
C LYS A 136 3.01 8.29 -17.60
N GLY A 137 3.64 9.32 -17.01
CA GLY A 137 3.65 9.50 -15.55
C GLY A 137 4.66 8.62 -14.81
N ALA A 138 5.70 8.10 -15.47
CA ALA A 138 6.83 7.51 -14.79
C ALA A 138 7.51 8.58 -13.93
N GLU A 139 7.37 8.47 -12.63
CA GLU A 139 8.06 9.28 -11.64
C GLU A 139 9.23 8.47 -11.08
N ASP A 140 10.31 9.15 -10.68
CA ASP A 140 11.47 8.53 -10.02
C ASP A 140 12.18 7.44 -10.84
N ALA A 141 12.30 7.64 -12.15
CA ALA A 141 13.03 6.71 -13.00
C ALA A 141 14.51 6.65 -12.59
N LYS A 142 14.99 5.45 -12.26
CA LYS A 142 16.39 5.17 -11.92
C LYS A 142 17.01 4.27 -12.98
N VAL A 143 18.13 4.67 -13.55
CA VAL A 143 18.94 3.83 -14.41
C VAL A 143 20.16 3.35 -13.65
N THR A 144 20.36 2.03 -13.63
CA THR A 144 21.55 1.42 -13.03
C THR A 144 22.31 0.71 -14.14
N ILE A 145 23.58 1.05 -14.30
CA ILE A 145 24.49 0.39 -15.23
C ILE A 145 25.42 -0.49 -14.41
N GLU A 146 25.40 -1.78 -14.70
CA GLU A 146 26.26 -2.75 -14.06
C GLU A 146 27.26 -3.31 -15.08
N TYR A 147 28.53 -3.23 -14.77
CA TYR A 147 29.61 -3.80 -15.58
C TYR A 147 30.36 -4.86 -14.80
N THR A 148 30.63 -6.00 -15.42
CA THR A 148 31.49 -7.02 -14.87
C THR A 148 32.34 -7.66 -15.98
N ASN A 149 33.59 -7.87 -15.72
CA ASN A 149 34.50 -8.64 -16.57
C ASN A 149 34.69 -10.08 -16.07
N ASN A 150 34.09 -10.43 -14.94
CA ASN A 150 34.20 -11.76 -14.35
C ASN A 150 32.80 -12.42 -14.32
N PRO A 151 32.57 -13.49 -15.12
CA PRO A 151 31.29 -14.20 -15.17
C PRO A 151 30.86 -14.77 -13.82
N SER A 152 31.79 -15.05 -12.90
CA SER A 152 31.44 -15.55 -11.56
C SER A 152 30.58 -14.59 -10.76
N TRP A 153 30.72 -13.26 -10.96
CA TRP A 153 29.85 -12.28 -10.33
C TRP A 153 28.41 -12.34 -10.82
N LEU A 154 28.19 -12.75 -12.07
CA LEU A 154 26.82 -12.98 -12.57
C LEU A 154 26.16 -14.14 -11.83
N MET A 155 26.93 -15.18 -11.51
CA MET A 155 26.44 -16.31 -10.72
C MET A 155 26.07 -15.86 -9.29
N VAL A 156 26.94 -15.09 -8.63
CA VAL A 156 26.66 -14.56 -7.28
C VAL A 156 25.43 -13.67 -7.27
N LYS A 157 25.26 -12.80 -8.27
CA LYS A 157 24.07 -11.95 -8.40
C LYS A 157 22.77 -12.71 -8.69
N ALA A 158 22.85 -13.89 -9.28
CA ALA A 158 21.69 -14.75 -9.52
C ALA A 158 21.22 -15.49 -8.25
N LEU A 159 22.07 -15.63 -7.23
CA LEU A 159 21.76 -16.39 -6.02
C LEU A 159 20.46 -15.94 -5.33
N PRO A 160 20.17 -14.63 -5.11
CA PRO A 160 18.94 -14.21 -4.46
C PRO A 160 17.68 -14.62 -5.24
N ALA A 161 17.72 -14.58 -6.57
CA ALA A 161 16.59 -14.99 -7.41
C ALA A 161 16.37 -16.51 -7.38
N ILE A 162 17.46 -17.29 -7.33
CA ILE A 162 17.39 -18.76 -7.25
C ILE A 162 16.97 -19.21 -5.85
N SER A 163 17.38 -18.48 -4.81
CA SER A 163 17.06 -18.79 -3.41
C SER A 163 15.58 -18.66 -3.07
N ASN A 164 14.84 -17.86 -3.83
CA ASN A 164 13.41 -17.61 -3.62
C ASN A 164 12.61 -17.93 -4.89
N PRO A 165 12.40 -19.22 -5.20
CA PRO A 165 11.67 -19.62 -6.40
C PRO A 165 10.21 -19.19 -6.33
N THR A 166 9.67 -18.74 -7.46
CA THR A 166 8.25 -18.39 -7.60
C THR A 166 7.34 -19.64 -7.74
N GLU A 167 7.91 -20.76 -8.16
CA GLU A 167 7.21 -22.03 -8.31
C GLU A 167 7.84 -23.10 -7.43
N GLU A 168 7.01 -23.77 -6.64
CA GLU A 168 7.43 -24.83 -5.72
C GLU A 168 7.41 -26.20 -6.44
N ASN A 169 8.48 -26.52 -7.13
CA ASN A 169 8.71 -27.87 -7.66
C ASN A 169 10.06 -28.42 -7.14
N ALA A 170 10.28 -29.72 -7.28
CA ALA A 170 11.46 -30.39 -6.73
C ALA A 170 12.79 -29.78 -7.23
N ILE A 171 12.86 -29.38 -8.50
CA ILE A 171 14.07 -28.81 -9.10
C ILE A 171 14.32 -27.39 -8.55
N SER A 172 13.28 -26.56 -8.47
CA SER A 172 13.41 -25.20 -7.95
C SER A 172 13.76 -25.17 -6.46
N LEU A 173 13.18 -26.09 -5.66
CA LEU A 173 13.50 -26.20 -4.24
C LEU A 173 14.92 -26.72 -4.01
N MET A 174 15.38 -27.72 -4.77
CA MET A 174 16.76 -28.19 -4.71
C MET A 174 17.75 -27.09 -5.11
N SER A 175 17.46 -26.33 -6.16
CA SER A 175 18.26 -25.19 -6.59
C SER A 175 18.31 -24.11 -5.52
N ALA A 176 17.19 -23.83 -4.85
CA ALA A 176 17.14 -22.87 -3.76
C ALA A 176 17.98 -23.29 -2.54
N ILE A 177 17.93 -24.57 -2.16
CA ILE A 177 18.77 -25.12 -1.09
C ILE A 177 20.25 -24.97 -1.45
N TYR A 178 20.63 -25.31 -2.66
CA TYR A 178 22.02 -25.17 -3.12
C TYR A 178 22.47 -23.70 -3.15
N ALA A 179 21.65 -22.79 -3.68
CA ALA A 179 21.94 -21.37 -3.70
C ALA A 179 22.11 -20.78 -2.29
N ASN A 180 21.23 -21.15 -1.35
CA ASN A 180 21.33 -20.71 0.04
C ASN A 180 22.61 -21.24 0.72
N THR A 181 23.00 -22.48 0.41
CA THR A 181 24.25 -23.05 0.94
C THR A 181 25.47 -22.25 0.45
N ILE A 182 25.51 -21.90 -0.85
CA ILE A 182 26.59 -21.09 -1.41
C ILE A 182 26.58 -19.68 -0.78
N THR A 183 25.43 -19.06 -0.66
CA THR A 183 25.30 -17.70 -0.09
C THR A 183 25.90 -17.63 1.31
N ASN A 184 25.65 -18.64 2.14
CA ASN A 184 26.23 -18.72 3.50
C ASN A 184 27.75 -18.87 3.53
N HIS A 185 28.39 -19.28 2.42
CA HIS A 185 29.85 -19.39 2.33
C HIS A 185 30.51 -18.15 1.71
N VAL A 186 29.74 -17.28 1.07
CA VAL A 186 30.24 -16.06 0.39
C VAL A 186 30.13 -14.81 1.29
N GLN A 187 29.35 -14.88 2.36
CA GLN A 187 29.29 -13.85 3.41
C GLN A 187 30.49 -13.99 4.36
#